data_0f3a80098ab665a271a23f684debcac3
#
_entry.id   0f3a80098ab665a271a23f684debcac3
#
_cell.length_a   1.000
_cell.length_b   1.000
_cell.length_c   1.000
_cell.angle_alpha   90.00
_cell.angle_beta   90.00
_cell.angle_gamma   90.00
#
_symmetry.space_group_name_H-M   'P 1'
#
loop_
_entity.id
_entity.type
_entity.pdbx_description
1 polymer ?
#
loop_
_entity_poly.entity_id
_entity_poly.type
_entity_poly.pdbx_seq_one_letter_code
_entity_poly.pdbx_strand_id
1 'polypeptide(L)'
;MIIQKTRPAVAGRITLRNTLGALFFTGGLVLSMALPATELLVETEINALLEVVAKSGCDFKRNGTLHSSPDAAEHLALKYSRGQRYVETTENFIDRLATKSSWTGRSYTVICDGVETASGTWLHAQLLSLRNDAPNTTTE
;
A
#
# COMPACT_ATOMS: atom_id res chain seq x y z
N MET A 1 60.26 -19.11 -41.57
CA MET A 1 61.56 -18.52 -41.32
C MET A 1 61.57 -17.98 -39.89
N ILE A 2 62.35 -18.58 -39.05
CA ILE A 2 62.53 -18.48 -37.62
C ILE A 2 63.20 -17.16 -37.28
N ILE A 3 62.79 -16.44 -36.24
CA ILE A 3 63.75 -15.81 -35.28
C ILE A 3 63.03 -15.59 -33.96
N GLN A 4 63.40 -16.34 -32.99
CA GLN A 4 63.26 -16.11 -31.57
C GLN A 4 64.24 -15.02 -31.14
N LYS A 5 63.86 -14.12 -30.25
CA LYS A 5 64.83 -13.34 -29.49
C LYS A 5 64.42 -13.22 -28.03
N THR A 6 65.26 -13.83 -27.23
CA THR A 6 65.32 -14.04 -25.79
C THR A 6 65.42 -12.70 -24.98
N ARG A 7 64.88 -12.81 -23.77
CA ARG A 7 64.99 -12.13 -22.47
C ARG A 7 66.21 -11.26 -22.19
N PRO A 8 66.15 -10.29 -21.21
CA PRO A 8 66.41 -10.77 -19.82
C PRO A 8 65.53 -10.12 -18.74
N ALA A 9 65.49 -10.82 -17.61
CA ALA A 9 64.94 -10.46 -16.34
C ALA A 9 65.74 -9.37 -15.65
N VAL A 10 65.03 -8.45 -15.00
CA VAL A 10 65.64 -7.55 -13.99
C VAL A 10 64.88 -7.76 -12.68
N ALA A 11 65.59 -8.29 -11.73
CA ALA A 11 65.19 -8.41 -10.32
C ALA A 11 65.22 -7.01 -9.70
N GLY A 12 64.05 -6.49 -9.29
CA GLY A 12 63.90 -5.26 -8.50
C GLY A 12 63.42 -5.66 -7.08
N ARG A 13 64.26 -5.36 -6.12
CA ARG A 13 64.07 -5.61 -4.68
C ARG A 13 62.78 -4.96 -4.15
N ILE A 14 61.94 -5.76 -3.54
CA ILE A 14 60.75 -5.28 -2.82
C ILE A 14 61.23 -4.76 -1.46
N THR A 15 61.20 -3.46 -1.30
CA THR A 15 61.34 -2.79 0.01
C THR A 15 59.95 -2.78 0.67
N LEU A 16 59.80 -3.58 1.70
CA LEU A 16 58.66 -3.62 2.59
C LEU A 16 58.65 -2.34 3.43
N ARG A 17 57.83 -1.37 3.07
CA ARG A 17 57.50 -0.22 3.94
C ARG A 17 56.09 -0.40 4.45
N ASN A 18 55.98 -0.82 5.72
CA ASN A 18 54.80 -0.80 6.54
C ASN A 18 54.24 0.59 6.57
N THR A 19 53.11 0.81 5.90
CA THR A 19 52.20 1.93 6.17
C THR A 19 50.91 1.36 6.68
N LEU A 20 50.70 1.56 7.97
CA LEU A 20 49.47 1.31 8.71
C LEU A 20 48.41 2.25 8.16
N GLY A 21 47.66 1.80 7.13
CA GLY A 21 46.51 2.50 6.59
C GLY A 21 45.28 2.09 7.38
N ALA A 22 44.78 2.98 8.24
CA ALA A 22 43.52 2.82 8.93
C ALA A 22 42.41 2.80 7.91
N LEU A 23 41.80 1.64 7.69
CA LEU A 23 40.53 1.48 6.96
C LEU A 23 39.41 2.00 7.85
N PHE A 24 38.99 3.25 7.62
CA PHE A 24 37.73 3.75 8.14
C PHE A 24 36.60 3.07 7.37
N PHE A 25 36.07 1.98 7.94
CA PHE A 25 34.77 1.42 7.54
C PHE A 25 33.71 2.42 8.01
N THR A 26 33.29 3.34 7.15
CA THR A 26 32.05 4.10 7.35
C THR A 26 30.91 3.14 7.09
N GLY A 27 30.46 2.43 8.15
CA GLY A 27 29.25 1.64 8.15
C GLY A 27 28.07 2.60 7.93
N GLY A 28 27.54 2.67 6.71
CA GLY A 28 26.29 3.35 6.41
C GLY A 28 25.16 2.66 7.18
N LEU A 29 24.66 3.32 8.22
CA LEU A 29 23.46 2.92 8.96
C LEU A 29 22.27 3.06 8.01
N VAL A 30 21.88 1.98 7.33
CA VAL A 30 20.65 1.93 6.56
C VAL A 30 19.52 1.88 7.58
N LEU A 31 18.90 3.03 7.83
CA LEU A 31 17.68 3.12 8.63
C LEU A 31 16.54 2.54 7.78
N SER A 32 16.30 1.23 7.92
CA SER A 32 15.08 0.60 7.39
C SER A 32 13.90 1.15 8.18
N MET A 33 13.14 2.08 7.60
CA MET A 33 11.85 2.51 8.13
C MET A 33 10.85 1.37 7.88
N ALA A 34 10.70 0.49 8.86
CA ALA A 34 9.61 -0.47 8.89
C ALA A 34 8.31 0.31 9.17
N LEU A 35 7.34 0.23 8.25
CA LEU A 35 5.98 0.71 8.51
C LEU A 35 5.41 -0.06 9.71
N PRO A 36 4.69 0.58 10.62
CA PRO A 36 4.07 -0.13 11.73
C PRO A 36 3.05 -1.16 11.19
N ALA A 37 3.04 -2.35 11.76
CA ALA A 37 2.19 -3.47 11.34
C ALA A 37 0.69 -3.11 11.30
N THR A 38 0.26 -2.19 12.16
CA THR A 38 -1.12 -1.67 12.21
C THR A 38 -1.50 -0.90 10.94
N GLU A 39 -0.59 -0.08 10.41
CA GLU A 39 -0.83 0.71 9.20
C GLU A 39 -0.95 -0.19 7.96
N LEU A 40 -0.10 -1.21 7.88
CA LEU A 40 -0.18 -2.22 6.82
C LEU A 40 -1.49 -3.01 6.87
N LEU A 41 -2.01 -3.31 8.07
CA LEU A 41 -3.29 -4.02 8.24
C LEU A 41 -4.47 -3.16 7.77
N VAL A 42 -4.51 -1.89 8.15
CA VAL A 42 -5.56 -0.93 7.73
C VAL A 42 -5.57 -0.76 6.22
N GLU A 43 -4.41 -0.59 5.59
CA GLU A 43 -4.32 -0.49 4.13
C GLU A 43 -4.82 -1.76 3.43
N THR A 44 -4.47 -2.94 3.96
CA THR A 44 -4.92 -4.22 3.43
C THR A 44 -6.43 -4.36 3.51
N GLU A 45 -7.06 -4.02 4.64
CA GLU A 45 -8.52 -4.06 4.80
C GLU A 45 -9.22 -3.07 3.86
N ILE A 46 -8.68 -1.84 3.72
CA ILE A 46 -9.25 -0.84 2.81
C ILE A 46 -9.20 -1.33 1.36
N ASN A 47 -8.07 -1.89 0.93
CA ASN A 47 -7.93 -2.43 -0.41
C ASN A 47 -8.90 -3.60 -0.66
N ALA A 48 -9.05 -4.51 0.30
CA ALA A 48 -10.04 -5.59 0.21
C ALA A 48 -11.48 -5.04 0.13
N LEU A 49 -11.81 -4.02 0.91
CA LEU A 49 -13.11 -3.37 0.88
C LEU A 49 -13.39 -2.67 -0.48
N LEU A 50 -12.39 -2.01 -1.05
CA LEU A 50 -12.49 -1.41 -2.39
C LEU A 50 -12.73 -2.48 -3.45
N GLU A 51 -12.13 -3.64 -3.31
CA GLU A 51 -12.34 -4.77 -4.21
C GLU A 51 -13.76 -5.35 -4.08
N VAL A 52 -14.30 -5.44 -2.85
CA VAL A 52 -15.71 -5.79 -2.62
C VAL A 52 -16.64 -4.79 -3.31
N VAL A 53 -16.38 -3.49 -3.18
CA VAL A 53 -17.15 -2.43 -3.89
C VAL A 53 -17.10 -2.68 -5.40
N ALA A 54 -15.93 -2.85 -5.98
CA ALA A 54 -15.75 -3.01 -7.43
C ALA A 54 -16.50 -4.23 -8.00
N LYS A 55 -16.56 -5.32 -7.22
CA LYS A 55 -17.17 -6.60 -7.62
C LYS A 55 -18.64 -6.73 -7.20
N SER A 56 -19.19 -5.77 -6.46
CA SER A 56 -20.55 -5.89 -5.88
C SER A 56 -21.67 -5.96 -6.91
N GLY A 57 -21.46 -5.42 -8.11
CA GLY A 57 -22.51 -5.30 -9.12
C GLY A 57 -23.64 -4.31 -8.74
N CYS A 58 -23.50 -3.59 -7.63
CA CYS A 58 -24.46 -2.61 -7.16
C CYS A 58 -24.26 -1.25 -7.85
N ASP A 59 -25.31 -0.42 -7.86
CA ASP A 59 -25.22 0.98 -8.25
C ASP A 59 -24.90 1.86 -7.05
N PHE A 60 -24.05 2.85 -7.25
CA PHE A 60 -23.64 3.80 -6.22
C PHE A 60 -24.12 5.20 -6.57
N LYS A 61 -24.93 5.80 -5.69
CA LYS A 61 -25.49 7.13 -5.91
C LYS A 61 -24.66 8.18 -5.17
N ARG A 62 -24.11 9.09 -5.95
CA ARG A 62 -23.27 10.19 -5.47
C ARG A 62 -23.78 11.51 -6.05
N ASN A 63 -24.10 12.47 -5.17
CA ASN A 63 -24.63 13.79 -5.57
C ASN A 63 -25.85 13.72 -6.51
N GLY A 64 -26.65 12.65 -6.41
CA GLY A 64 -27.82 12.42 -7.24
C GLY A 64 -27.58 11.67 -8.55
N THR A 65 -26.31 11.34 -8.87
CA THR A 65 -25.93 10.57 -10.06
C THR A 65 -25.59 9.14 -9.67
N LEU A 66 -26.04 8.18 -10.47
CA LEU A 66 -25.69 6.77 -10.35
C LEU A 66 -24.34 6.51 -11.02
N HIS A 67 -23.55 5.69 -10.39
CA HIS A 67 -22.25 5.22 -10.84
C HIS A 67 -22.19 3.70 -10.72
N SER A 68 -21.48 3.06 -11.64
CA SER A 68 -21.21 1.62 -11.55
C SER A 68 -20.33 1.29 -10.36
N SER A 69 -20.35 0.04 -9.92
CA SER A 69 -19.48 -0.44 -8.83
C SER A 69 -17.98 -0.23 -9.11
N PRO A 70 -17.41 -0.47 -10.33
CA PRO A 70 -16.01 -0.14 -10.61
C PRO A 70 -15.72 1.37 -10.49
N ASP A 71 -16.59 2.25 -11.03
CA ASP A 71 -16.41 3.71 -10.95
C ASP A 71 -16.46 4.19 -9.50
N ALA A 72 -17.32 3.58 -8.67
CA ALA A 72 -17.43 3.89 -7.26
C ALA A 72 -16.15 3.49 -6.50
N ALA A 73 -15.61 2.31 -6.77
CA ALA A 73 -14.37 1.83 -6.16
C ALA A 73 -13.18 2.73 -6.52
N GLU A 74 -13.04 3.10 -7.80
CA GLU A 74 -12.00 4.02 -8.26
C GLU A 74 -12.10 5.38 -7.56
N HIS A 75 -13.31 5.92 -7.45
CA HIS A 75 -13.53 7.17 -6.74
C HIS A 75 -13.16 7.09 -5.25
N LEU A 76 -13.53 6.00 -4.57
CA LEU A 76 -13.17 5.79 -3.16
C LEU A 76 -11.66 5.61 -2.99
N ALA A 77 -10.99 4.89 -3.90
CA ALA A 77 -9.53 4.76 -3.92
C ALA A 77 -8.85 6.13 -4.08
N LEU A 78 -9.36 6.98 -4.96
CA LEU A 78 -8.87 8.35 -5.13
C LEU A 78 -9.07 9.20 -3.86
N LYS A 79 -10.22 9.06 -3.19
CA LYS A 79 -10.45 9.75 -1.91
C LYS A 79 -9.51 9.25 -0.83
N TYR A 80 -9.25 7.95 -0.77
CA TYR A 80 -8.29 7.36 0.16
C TYR A 80 -6.88 7.89 -0.08
N SER A 81 -6.38 7.85 -1.32
CA SER A 81 -5.03 8.32 -1.64
C SER A 81 -4.80 9.80 -1.27
N ARG A 82 -5.84 10.63 -1.34
CA ARG A 82 -5.78 12.06 -0.98
C ARG A 82 -5.98 12.32 0.51
N GLY A 83 -6.71 11.44 1.18
CA GLY A 83 -7.13 11.59 2.57
C GLY A 83 -6.45 10.63 3.55
N GLN A 84 -5.51 9.82 3.10
CA GLN A 84 -4.86 8.76 3.88
C GLN A 84 -4.35 9.23 5.24
N ARG A 85 -3.77 10.43 5.32
CA ARG A 85 -3.27 11.04 6.57
C ARG A 85 -4.33 11.23 7.67
N TYR A 86 -5.62 11.13 7.31
CA TYR A 86 -6.75 11.26 8.25
C TYR A 86 -7.41 9.91 8.56
N VAL A 87 -6.81 8.81 8.10
CA VAL A 87 -7.34 7.46 8.22
C VAL A 87 -6.40 6.66 9.12
N GLU A 88 -6.81 6.47 10.36
CA GLU A 88 -6.09 5.67 11.34
C GLU A 88 -6.63 4.23 11.41
N THR A 89 -7.90 4.03 11.03
CA THR A 89 -8.58 2.73 10.99
C THR A 89 -9.42 2.59 9.73
N THR A 90 -9.81 1.39 9.39
CA THR A 90 -10.70 1.14 8.25
C THR A 90 -12.07 1.78 8.46
N GLU A 91 -12.57 1.83 9.69
CA GLU A 91 -13.78 2.56 10.04
C GLU A 91 -13.63 4.07 9.78
N ASN A 92 -12.48 4.65 10.09
CA ASN A 92 -12.23 6.07 9.75
C ASN A 92 -12.29 6.31 8.24
N PHE A 93 -11.78 5.37 7.42
CA PHE A 93 -11.94 5.45 5.97
C PHE A 93 -13.42 5.48 5.58
N ILE A 94 -14.23 4.56 6.10
CA ILE A 94 -15.66 4.50 5.81
C ILE A 94 -16.33 5.81 6.22
N ASP A 95 -16.20 6.20 7.48
CA ASP A 95 -16.96 7.31 8.07
C ASP A 95 -16.58 8.68 7.51
N ARG A 96 -15.28 8.90 7.28
CA ARG A 96 -14.76 10.20 6.85
C ARG A 96 -14.71 10.36 5.33
N LEU A 97 -14.43 9.26 4.60
CA LEU A 97 -14.17 9.35 3.16
C LEU A 97 -15.25 8.69 2.30
N ALA A 98 -15.93 7.63 2.77
CA ALA A 98 -16.78 6.81 1.93
C ALA A 98 -18.30 7.02 2.16
N THR A 99 -18.70 7.82 3.15
CA THR A 99 -20.12 8.05 3.49
C THR A 99 -20.77 9.23 2.78
N LYS A 100 -19.97 10.23 2.41
CA LYS A 100 -20.50 11.49 1.86
C LYS A 100 -19.51 12.21 0.95
N SER A 101 -20.05 13.14 0.16
CA SER A 101 -19.25 14.05 -0.64
C SER A 101 -18.48 15.03 0.27
N SER A 102 -17.17 15.08 0.11
CA SER A 102 -16.33 16.04 0.83
C SER A 102 -16.59 17.50 0.40
N TRP A 103 -17.19 17.68 -0.76
CA TRP A 103 -17.49 18.99 -1.33
C TRP A 103 -18.90 19.48 -0.96
N THR A 104 -19.93 18.64 -1.18
CA THR A 104 -21.33 19.03 -1.01
C THR A 104 -21.94 18.61 0.31
N GLY A 105 -21.28 17.72 1.07
CA GLY A 105 -21.81 17.10 2.28
C GLY A 105 -22.93 16.07 2.06
N ARG A 106 -23.38 15.87 0.80
CA ARG A 106 -24.46 14.92 0.50
C ARG A 106 -24.03 13.51 0.76
N SER A 107 -24.89 12.75 1.45
CA SER A 107 -24.66 11.32 1.72
C SER A 107 -24.62 10.51 0.42
N TYR A 108 -23.81 9.47 0.42
CA TYR A 108 -23.78 8.45 -0.62
C TYR A 108 -24.73 7.31 -0.25
N THR A 109 -25.32 6.68 -1.25
CA THR A 109 -26.12 5.48 -1.09
C THR A 109 -25.69 4.39 -2.07
N VAL A 110 -25.97 3.15 -1.71
CA VAL A 110 -25.71 1.95 -2.51
C VAL A 110 -27.06 1.29 -2.81
N ILE A 111 -27.25 0.88 -4.04
CA ILE A 111 -28.48 0.22 -4.50
C ILE A 111 -28.07 -1.17 -4.97
N CYS A 112 -28.41 -2.20 -4.17
CA CYS A 112 -28.19 -3.60 -4.51
C CYS A 112 -29.55 -4.30 -4.59
N ASP A 113 -29.80 -5.02 -5.67
CA ASP A 113 -31.07 -5.75 -5.88
C ASP A 113 -32.30 -4.87 -5.70
N GLY A 114 -32.21 -3.59 -6.07
CA GLY A 114 -33.28 -2.61 -5.96
C GLY A 114 -33.47 -2.02 -4.55
N VAL A 115 -32.66 -2.40 -3.57
CA VAL A 115 -32.70 -1.86 -2.19
C VAL A 115 -31.65 -0.76 -2.03
N GLU A 116 -32.10 0.46 -1.73
CA GLU A 116 -31.21 1.60 -1.45
C GLU A 116 -30.83 1.64 0.03
N THR A 117 -29.55 1.66 0.31
CA THR A 117 -28.97 1.68 1.67
C THR A 117 -27.92 2.78 1.77
N ALA A 118 -27.74 3.39 2.95
CA ALA A 118 -26.66 4.33 3.18
C ALA A 118 -25.29 3.66 2.95
N SER A 119 -24.40 4.31 2.20
CA SER A 119 -23.07 3.76 1.85
C SER A 119 -22.25 3.34 3.08
N GLY A 120 -22.25 4.15 4.15
CA GLY A 120 -21.56 3.81 5.38
C GLY A 120 -22.09 2.52 6.03
N THR A 121 -23.40 2.39 6.14
CA THR A 121 -24.03 1.18 6.70
C THR A 121 -23.66 -0.07 5.90
N TRP A 122 -23.75 0.02 4.57
CA TRP A 122 -23.38 -1.06 3.68
C TRP A 122 -21.90 -1.45 3.80
N LEU A 123 -20.99 -0.46 3.79
CA LEU A 123 -19.55 -0.68 3.89
C LEU A 123 -19.13 -1.27 5.23
N HIS A 124 -19.72 -0.84 6.35
CA HIS A 124 -19.46 -1.44 7.65
C HIS A 124 -19.89 -2.91 7.69
N ALA A 125 -21.02 -3.25 7.06
CA ALA A 125 -21.44 -4.63 6.94
C ALA A 125 -20.46 -5.48 6.11
N GLN A 126 -19.95 -4.92 5.00
CA GLN A 126 -18.93 -5.59 4.18
C GLN A 126 -17.60 -5.78 4.93
N LEU A 127 -17.16 -4.77 5.68
CA LEU A 127 -15.96 -4.87 6.51
C LEU A 127 -16.08 -5.97 7.57
N LEU A 128 -17.24 -6.07 8.22
CA LEU A 128 -17.50 -7.12 9.19
C LEU A 128 -17.46 -8.51 8.53
N SER A 129 -18.03 -8.67 7.34
CA SER A 129 -17.95 -9.92 6.58
C SER A 129 -16.50 -10.28 6.24
N LEU A 130 -15.72 -9.33 5.70
CA LEU A 130 -14.31 -9.55 5.40
C LEU A 130 -13.50 -10.03 6.61
N ARG A 131 -13.76 -9.46 7.79
CA ARG A 131 -13.08 -9.85 9.03
C ARG A 131 -13.48 -11.23 9.51
N ASN A 132 -14.73 -11.61 9.31
CA ASN A 132 -15.23 -12.94 9.69
C ASN A 132 -14.73 -14.04 8.73
N ASP A 133 -14.53 -13.69 7.46
CA ASP A 133 -14.05 -14.59 6.41
C ASP A 133 -12.52 -14.72 6.42
N ALA A 134 -11.81 -13.81 7.10
CA ALA A 134 -10.36 -13.90 7.27
C ALA A 134 -10.02 -15.15 8.09
N PRO A 135 -9.11 -16.04 7.62
CA PRO A 135 -8.72 -17.22 8.38
C PRO A 135 -8.14 -16.78 9.72
N ASN A 136 -8.73 -17.29 10.81
CA ASN A 136 -8.21 -17.09 12.15
C ASN A 136 -6.76 -17.64 12.21
N THR A 137 -5.78 -16.79 11.97
CA THR A 137 -4.38 -17.11 12.23
C THR A 137 -4.14 -16.98 13.73
N THR A 138 -4.80 -17.86 14.51
CA THR A 138 -4.38 -18.11 15.89
C THR A 138 -3.10 -18.90 15.76
N THR A 139 -1.98 -18.21 15.88
CA THR A 139 -0.66 -18.85 16.05
C THR A 139 -0.70 -19.59 17.39
N GLU A 140 -0.74 -20.95 17.32
CA GLU A 140 -0.33 -21.79 18.45
C GLU A 140 1.18 -21.72 18.66
#